data_973614c6f16b4a39293079e3306d04d0
#
_entry.id   973614c6f16b4a39293079e3306d04d0
#
_cell.length_a   1.000
_cell.length_b   1.000
_cell.length_c   1.000
_cell.angle_alpha   90.00
_cell.angle_beta   90.00
_cell.angle_gamma   90.00
#
_symmetry.space_group_name_H-M   'P 1'
#
loop_
_entity.id
_entity.type
_entity.pdbx_description
1 polymer ?
#
loop_
_entity_poly.entity_id
_entity_poly.type
_entity_poly.pdbx_seq_one_letter_code
_entity_poly.pdbx_strand_id
1 'polypeptide(L)'
;EKDPSMSLVLSDLISPNRKDISVPGKQSQTIDFQITMPEKLFSGILLGGVTIRPVEIAGDQSKGGIQNVYMHTIAIRVNETAETIPAKLESGSVKIGQINRHNTVSMEIKNPQRKLLSKVEGDFFVKEKGTNKTIIHEKKNNLSFAPNTRFDLPILLKDSFKPGDYTYTIKLKNHEGNWTFSKDFTINKKQADQYNKRSVDHKAKNLHWLKYLMAFLILVILGTVCYILGKKKGKMRL
;
A
#
# COMPACT_ATOMS: atom_id res chain seq x y z
N GLU A 1 8.21 -5.15 -11.71
CA GLU A 1 8.91 -4.49 -12.82
C GLU A 1 10.42 -4.62 -12.61
N LYS A 2 11.15 -5.04 -13.66
CA LYS A 2 12.61 -5.21 -13.59
C LYS A 2 13.26 -3.85 -13.38
N ASP A 3 14.09 -3.71 -12.33
CA ASP A 3 14.86 -2.47 -12.15
C ASP A 3 15.90 -2.35 -13.27
N PRO A 4 15.99 -1.23 -14.00
CA PRO A 4 16.96 -1.03 -15.08
C PRO A 4 18.42 -1.18 -14.65
N SER A 5 18.73 -1.02 -13.37
CA SER A 5 20.09 -1.22 -12.82
C SER A 5 20.47 -2.70 -12.66
N MET A 6 19.51 -3.63 -12.85
CA MET A 6 19.78 -5.07 -12.73
C MET A 6 20.39 -5.61 -14.01
N SER A 7 21.69 -5.82 -13.98
CA SER A 7 22.46 -6.42 -15.10
C SER A 7 22.27 -7.95 -15.22
N LEU A 8 21.83 -8.61 -14.15
CA LEU A 8 21.66 -10.07 -14.08
C LEU A 8 20.41 -10.40 -13.28
N VAL A 9 19.51 -11.19 -13.83
CA VAL A 9 18.31 -11.68 -13.15
C VAL A 9 18.17 -13.18 -13.32
N LEU A 10 17.57 -13.84 -12.34
CA LEU A 10 17.44 -15.30 -12.33
C LEU A 10 16.64 -15.83 -13.53
N SER A 11 15.64 -15.09 -14.01
CA SER A 11 14.84 -15.49 -15.17
C SER A 11 15.64 -15.67 -16.46
N ASP A 12 16.79 -14.99 -16.57
CA ASP A 12 17.66 -15.10 -17.74
C ASP A 12 18.59 -16.32 -17.66
N LEU A 13 18.73 -16.91 -16.48
CA LEU A 13 19.59 -18.07 -16.19
C LEU A 13 18.82 -19.39 -16.17
N ILE A 14 17.50 -19.36 -16.04
CA ILE A 14 16.64 -20.55 -15.89
C ILE A 14 16.07 -20.99 -17.24
N SER A 15 16.14 -22.30 -17.53
CA SER A 15 15.52 -22.91 -18.71
C SER A 15 14.75 -24.18 -18.32
N PRO A 16 13.54 -24.39 -18.83
CA PRO A 16 12.74 -23.40 -19.58
C PRO A 16 12.23 -22.30 -18.67
N ASN A 17 12.20 -21.06 -19.16
CA ASN A 17 11.65 -19.93 -18.40
C ASN A 17 10.10 -19.90 -18.40
N ARG A 18 9.49 -20.68 -19.26
CA ARG A 18 8.05 -20.93 -19.33
C ARG A 18 7.77 -22.32 -19.93
N LYS A 19 6.83 -23.05 -19.33
CA LYS A 19 6.36 -24.33 -19.83
C LYS A 19 4.89 -24.55 -19.47
N ASP A 20 4.09 -24.87 -20.47
CA ASP A 20 2.72 -25.32 -20.22
C ASP A 20 2.72 -26.85 -20.07
N ILE A 21 2.02 -27.34 -19.05
CA ILE A 21 1.96 -28.77 -18.70
C ILE A 21 0.51 -29.17 -18.45
N SER A 22 0.18 -30.42 -18.81
CA SER A 22 -1.09 -31.04 -18.47
C SER A 22 -0.85 -32.17 -17.51
N VAL A 23 -1.45 -32.12 -16.33
CA VAL A 23 -1.36 -33.17 -15.31
C VAL A 23 -2.74 -33.82 -15.20
N PRO A 24 -2.89 -35.12 -15.60
CA PRO A 24 -4.14 -35.84 -15.45
C PRO A 24 -4.54 -35.96 -13.98
N GLY A 25 -5.85 -36.09 -13.73
CA GLY A 25 -6.34 -36.24 -12.36
C GLY A 25 -5.71 -37.42 -11.62
N LYS A 26 -5.34 -37.20 -10.34
CA LYS A 26 -4.67 -38.16 -9.44
C LYS A 26 -3.28 -38.63 -9.91
N GLN A 27 -2.63 -37.86 -10.80
CA GLN A 27 -1.27 -38.12 -11.24
C GLN A 27 -0.34 -36.99 -10.83
N SER A 28 0.97 -37.23 -10.85
CA SER A 28 2.04 -36.26 -10.62
C SER A 28 2.97 -36.20 -11.82
N GLN A 29 3.54 -35.01 -12.08
CA GLN A 29 4.54 -34.82 -13.12
C GLN A 29 5.73 -34.06 -12.57
N THR A 30 6.94 -34.56 -12.86
CA THR A 30 8.19 -33.87 -12.53
C THR A 30 8.55 -32.90 -13.63
N ILE A 31 9.02 -31.72 -13.24
CA ILE A 31 9.50 -30.68 -14.15
C ILE A 31 10.92 -30.34 -13.74
N ASP A 32 11.85 -30.50 -14.66
CA ASP A 32 13.24 -30.15 -14.47
C ASP A 32 13.50 -28.74 -15.00
N PHE A 33 14.23 -27.96 -14.22
CA PHE A 33 14.73 -26.63 -14.58
C PHE A 33 16.25 -26.65 -14.54
N GLN A 34 16.87 -26.19 -15.62
CA GLN A 34 18.32 -26.01 -15.68
C GLN A 34 18.66 -24.57 -15.34
N ILE A 35 19.61 -24.35 -14.44
CA ILE A 35 20.18 -23.04 -14.16
C ILE A 35 21.57 -22.99 -14.77
N THR A 36 21.75 -22.09 -15.76
CA THR A 36 23.05 -21.87 -16.40
C THR A 36 23.71 -20.67 -15.74
N MET A 37 24.81 -20.90 -15.04
CA MET A 37 25.54 -19.83 -14.38
C MET A 37 26.29 -18.97 -15.40
N PRO A 38 26.43 -17.63 -15.15
CA PRO A 38 27.16 -16.76 -16.05
C PRO A 38 28.66 -17.08 -16.01
N GLU A 39 29.35 -16.82 -17.13
CA GLU A 39 30.82 -17.02 -17.19
C GLU A 39 31.59 -16.14 -16.19
N LYS A 40 31.08 -14.93 -15.93
CA LYS A 40 31.65 -14.02 -14.95
C LYS A 40 30.99 -14.24 -13.60
N LEU A 41 31.78 -14.66 -12.60
CA LEU A 41 31.34 -14.82 -11.22
C LEU A 41 30.69 -13.54 -10.71
N PHE A 42 29.62 -13.69 -9.93
CA PHE A 42 28.97 -12.57 -9.26
C PHE A 42 28.97 -12.78 -7.74
N SER A 43 29.05 -11.66 -7.01
CA SER A 43 28.95 -11.67 -5.55
C SER A 43 27.52 -11.38 -5.11
N GLY A 44 27.14 -11.99 -3.98
CA GLY A 44 25.84 -11.82 -3.37
C GLY A 44 24.78 -12.80 -3.86
N ILE A 45 23.51 -12.39 -3.78
CA ILE A 45 22.35 -13.27 -3.97
C ILE A 45 21.55 -12.81 -5.19
N LEU A 46 21.25 -13.75 -6.09
CA LEU A 46 20.14 -13.63 -7.03
C LEU A 46 18.93 -14.33 -6.42
N LEU A 47 17.81 -13.63 -6.37
CA LEU A 47 16.55 -14.15 -5.86
C LEU A 47 15.49 -14.07 -6.96
N GLY A 48 14.78 -15.17 -7.15
CA GLY A 48 13.66 -15.27 -8.05
C GLY A 48 12.72 -16.40 -7.65
N GLY A 49 11.88 -16.85 -8.55
CA GLY A 49 11.00 -17.97 -8.25
C GLY A 49 10.33 -18.55 -9.48
N VAL A 50 9.91 -19.79 -9.35
CA VAL A 50 9.03 -20.47 -10.31
C VAL A 50 7.62 -20.39 -9.81
N THR A 51 6.73 -19.82 -10.61
CA THR A 51 5.31 -19.72 -10.29
C THR A 51 4.51 -20.70 -11.14
N ILE A 52 3.77 -21.57 -10.46
CA ILE A 52 2.85 -22.54 -11.06
C ILE A 52 1.44 -21.96 -10.92
N ARG A 53 0.74 -21.85 -12.03
CA ARG A 53 -0.64 -21.34 -12.07
C ARG A 53 -1.49 -22.17 -13.03
N PRO A 54 -2.79 -22.30 -12.79
CA PRO A 54 -3.69 -22.85 -13.79
C PRO A 54 -3.65 -22.00 -15.08
N VAL A 55 -3.66 -22.66 -16.23
CA VAL A 55 -3.91 -22.01 -17.52
C VAL A 55 -5.41 -21.87 -17.63
N GLU A 56 -5.93 -20.67 -17.83
CA GLU A 56 -7.34 -20.44 -18.12
C GLU A 56 -7.67 -21.11 -19.45
N ILE A 57 -8.48 -22.15 -19.42
CA ILE A 57 -9.04 -22.75 -20.64
C ILE A 57 -10.10 -21.76 -21.14
N ALA A 58 -9.82 -21.13 -22.27
CA ALA A 58 -10.79 -20.26 -22.93
C ALA A 58 -12.06 -21.07 -23.25
N GLY A 59 -13.14 -20.85 -22.53
CA GLY A 59 -14.42 -21.56 -22.73
C GLY A 59 -15.38 -21.51 -21.54
N ASP A 60 -14.92 -21.26 -20.34
CA ASP A 60 -15.80 -21.30 -19.16
C ASP A 60 -16.19 -19.91 -18.62
N GLN A 61 -16.31 -18.93 -19.51
CA GLN A 61 -16.82 -17.57 -19.16
C GLN A 61 -18.35 -17.57 -18.92
N SER A 62 -19.02 -18.70 -18.98
CA SER A 62 -20.49 -18.77 -18.85
C SER A 62 -21.01 -18.76 -17.42
N LYS A 63 -20.14 -18.83 -16.41
CA LYS A 63 -20.52 -18.72 -15.00
C LYS A 63 -20.06 -17.40 -14.44
N GLY A 64 -20.93 -16.38 -14.50
CA GLY A 64 -20.74 -15.14 -13.78
C GLY A 64 -20.51 -15.44 -12.29
N GLY A 65 -19.38 -14.97 -11.71
CA GLY A 65 -19.04 -15.17 -10.32
C GLY A 65 -17.55 -14.88 -10.05
N ILE A 66 -17.19 -14.83 -8.78
CA ILE A 66 -15.79 -14.71 -8.35
C ILE A 66 -15.15 -16.10 -8.46
N GLN A 67 -14.13 -16.24 -9.30
CA GLN A 67 -13.33 -17.46 -9.39
C GLN A 67 -12.04 -17.29 -8.58
N ASN A 68 -11.77 -18.23 -7.68
CA ASN A 68 -10.51 -18.29 -6.95
C ASN A 68 -9.46 -19.00 -7.79
N VAL A 69 -8.37 -18.31 -8.11
CA VAL A 69 -7.21 -18.89 -8.80
C VAL A 69 -6.08 -19.09 -7.78
N TYR A 70 -5.68 -20.34 -7.60
CA TYR A 70 -4.57 -20.69 -6.72
C TYR A 70 -3.27 -20.70 -7.52
N MET A 71 -2.26 -20.00 -6.99
CA MET A 71 -0.92 -19.98 -7.55
C MET A 71 0.08 -20.42 -6.48
N HIS A 72 1.05 -21.20 -6.88
CA HIS A 72 2.16 -21.62 -6.02
C HIS A 72 3.47 -21.04 -6.54
N THR A 73 4.22 -20.36 -5.69
CA THR A 73 5.54 -19.82 -6.04
C THR A 73 6.60 -20.48 -5.17
N ILE A 74 7.58 -21.09 -5.80
CA ILE A 74 8.75 -21.68 -5.17
C ILE A 74 9.89 -20.68 -5.32
N ALA A 75 10.40 -20.16 -4.20
CA ALA A 75 11.52 -19.24 -4.21
C ALA A 75 12.83 -19.96 -4.53
N ILE A 76 13.62 -19.37 -5.40
CA ILE A 76 14.96 -19.85 -5.78
C ILE A 76 15.97 -18.78 -5.40
N ARG A 77 16.95 -19.19 -4.60
CA ARG A 77 18.09 -18.35 -4.21
C ARG A 77 19.35 -18.94 -4.80
N VAL A 78 20.11 -18.13 -5.55
CA VAL A 78 21.38 -18.51 -6.14
C VAL A 78 22.48 -17.58 -5.64
N ASN A 79 23.62 -18.15 -5.25
CA ASN A 79 24.85 -17.42 -4.94
C ASN A 79 26.05 -18.23 -5.44
N GLU A 80 27.08 -17.55 -5.89
CA GLU A 80 28.28 -18.15 -6.46
C GLU A 80 29.49 -18.02 -5.56
N THR A 81 29.60 -16.89 -4.87
CA THR A 81 30.73 -16.62 -3.99
C THR A 81 30.30 -16.51 -2.54
N ALA A 82 31.24 -16.74 -1.63
CA ALA A 82 31.06 -16.53 -0.19
C ALA A 82 31.29 -15.07 0.23
N GLU A 83 31.52 -14.16 -0.72
CA GLU A 83 31.80 -12.76 -0.44
C GLU A 83 30.62 -12.09 0.27
N THR A 84 30.93 -11.36 1.34
CA THR A 84 29.93 -10.63 2.10
C THR A 84 29.64 -9.30 1.45
N ILE A 85 28.40 -9.10 1.03
CA ILE A 85 27.91 -7.81 0.49
C ILE A 85 27.48 -6.93 1.66
N PRO A 86 27.92 -5.64 1.73
CA PRO A 86 27.47 -4.72 2.76
C PRO A 86 25.97 -4.42 2.63
N ALA A 87 25.29 -4.28 3.76
CA ALA A 87 23.89 -3.93 3.80
C ALA A 87 23.71 -2.44 3.44
N LYS A 88 22.83 -2.13 2.50
CA LYS A 88 22.52 -0.76 2.10
C LYS A 88 21.04 -0.64 1.75
N LEU A 89 20.40 0.41 2.27
CA LEU A 89 19.09 0.84 1.84
C LEU A 89 19.14 2.30 1.41
N GLU A 90 18.31 2.67 0.47
CA GLU A 90 18.15 4.03 -0.02
C GLU A 90 16.67 4.41 -0.02
N SER A 91 16.36 5.70 0.14
CA SER A 91 14.99 6.20 0.05
C SER A 91 14.77 7.01 -1.22
N GLY A 92 13.63 6.83 -1.84
CA GLY A 92 13.13 7.63 -2.94
C GLY A 92 12.10 8.67 -2.50
N SER A 93 11.09 8.86 -3.33
CA SER A 93 10.01 9.82 -3.12
C SER A 93 8.94 9.32 -2.15
N VAL A 94 8.19 10.27 -1.57
CA VAL A 94 6.96 9.98 -0.82
C VAL A 94 5.77 10.15 -1.74
N LYS A 95 4.81 9.23 -1.64
CA LYS A 95 3.56 9.22 -2.41
C LYS A 95 2.38 9.04 -1.46
N ILE A 96 1.28 9.70 -1.78
CA ILE A 96 -0.01 9.41 -1.16
C ILE A 96 -0.83 8.55 -2.12
N GLY A 97 -1.65 7.66 -1.57
CA GLY A 97 -2.44 6.75 -2.37
C GLY A 97 -3.51 6.05 -1.55
N GLN A 98 -4.00 4.93 -2.07
CA GLN A 98 -4.94 4.06 -1.39
C GLN A 98 -4.60 2.60 -1.63
N ILE A 99 -4.75 1.78 -0.58
CA ILE A 99 -4.72 0.33 -0.64
C ILE A 99 -6.05 -0.17 -0.06
N ASN A 100 -6.79 -0.96 -0.83
CA ASN A 100 -8.12 -1.46 -0.45
C ASN A 100 -9.07 -0.33 0.02
N ARG A 101 -8.99 0.85 -0.62
CA ARG A 101 -9.74 2.06 -0.29
C ARG A 101 -9.38 2.70 1.06
N HIS A 102 -8.34 2.26 1.75
CA HIS A 102 -7.76 2.96 2.89
C HIS A 102 -6.68 3.93 2.42
N ASN A 103 -6.71 5.15 2.95
CA ASN A 103 -5.70 6.16 2.63
C ASN A 103 -4.32 5.70 3.13
N THR A 104 -3.30 5.89 2.30
CA THR A 104 -1.92 5.47 2.58
C THR A 104 -0.91 6.56 2.28
N VAL A 105 0.15 6.59 3.07
CA VAL A 105 1.38 7.33 2.75
C VAL A 105 2.48 6.29 2.54
N SER A 106 3.19 6.36 1.43
CA SER A 106 4.27 5.42 1.08
C SER A 106 5.55 6.18 0.84
N MET A 107 6.67 5.58 1.23
CA MET A 107 8.00 6.02 0.82
C MET A 107 8.64 4.90 0.00
N GLU A 108 9.20 5.25 -1.15
CA GLU A 108 9.99 4.30 -1.92
C GLU A 108 11.24 3.94 -1.13
N ILE A 109 11.48 2.64 -0.94
CA ILE A 109 12.71 2.08 -0.38
C ILE A 109 13.35 1.19 -1.42
N LYS A 110 14.66 1.39 -1.62
CA LYS A 110 15.46 0.63 -2.55
C LYS A 110 16.55 -0.14 -1.78
N ASN A 111 16.67 -1.42 -2.10
CA ASN A 111 17.84 -2.20 -1.77
C ASN A 111 18.69 -2.36 -3.04
N PRO A 112 19.75 -1.57 -3.24
CA PRO A 112 20.56 -1.62 -4.44
C PRO A 112 21.57 -2.78 -4.43
N GLN A 113 21.66 -3.51 -3.32
CA GLN A 113 22.65 -4.57 -3.14
C GLN A 113 22.07 -5.95 -3.47
N ARG A 114 22.92 -6.86 -3.91
CA ARG A 114 22.60 -8.30 -4.07
C ARG A 114 22.60 -9.02 -2.72
N LYS A 115 21.94 -8.41 -1.74
CA LYS A 115 21.87 -8.91 -0.37
C LYS A 115 20.42 -8.94 0.10
N LEU A 116 19.99 -10.07 0.60
CA LEU A 116 18.69 -10.19 1.26
C LEU A 116 18.81 -9.64 2.68
N LEU A 117 18.09 -8.58 2.98
CA LEU A 117 17.94 -8.08 4.35
C LEU A 117 16.65 -8.66 4.93
N SER A 118 16.77 -9.33 6.07
CA SER A 118 15.63 -9.96 6.76
C SER A 118 15.57 -9.54 8.23
N LYS A 119 14.44 -9.85 8.88
CA LYS A 119 14.19 -9.52 10.28
C LYS A 119 14.43 -8.04 10.59
N VAL A 120 14.08 -7.17 9.64
CA VAL A 120 14.20 -5.72 9.82
C VAL A 120 13.02 -5.21 10.61
N GLU A 121 13.27 -4.49 11.68
CA GLU A 121 12.28 -3.74 12.44
C GLU A 121 12.14 -2.35 11.84
N GLY A 122 10.89 -1.90 11.68
CA GLY A 122 10.57 -0.60 11.13
C GLY A 122 9.74 0.24 12.09
N ASP A 123 10.11 1.51 12.24
CA ASP A 123 9.38 2.50 13.01
C ASP A 123 9.04 3.69 12.10
N PHE A 124 7.76 3.97 11.93
CA PHE A 124 7.21 4.83 10.88
C PHE A 124 6.44 5.98 11.48
N PHE A 125 6.80 7.21 11.12
CA PHE A 125 6.16 8.42 11.64
C PHE A 125 5.75 9.35 10.49
N VAL A 126 4.51 9.82 10.51
CA VAL A 126 4.12 11.00 9.74
C VAL A 126 3.79 12.11 10.72
N LYS A 127 4.46 13.24 10.56
CA LYS A 127 4.24 14.44 11.37
C LYS A 127 3.80 15.60 10.49
N GLU A 128 2.94 16.43 11.04
CA GLU A 128 2.57 17.70 10.45
C GLU A 128 3.72 18.70 10.61
N LYS A 129 4.13 19.31 9.49
CA LYS A 129 5.24 20.28 9.49
C LYS A 129 4.81 21.55 10.19
N GLY A 130 5.71 22.10 11.02
CA GLY A 130 5.45 23.31 11.81
C GLY A 130 4.84 23.07 13.19
N THR A 131 3.96 22.09 13.36
CA THR A 131 3.37 21.76 14.68
C THR A 131 4.06 20.60 15.38
N ASN A 132 4.85 19.82 14.64
CA ASN A 132 5.49 18.58 15.11
C ASN A 132 4.49 17.49 15.60
N LYS A 133 3.21 17.69 15.31
CA LYS A 133 2.13 16.77 15.68
C LYS A 133 2.27 15.46 14.91
N THR A 134 2.33 14.36 15.63
CA THR A 134 2.32 13.02 15.02
C THR A 134 0.92 12.67 14.55
N ILE A 135 0.80 12.42 13.24
CA ILE A 135 -0.45 12.02 12.58
C ILE A 135 -0.54 10.49 12.50
N ILE A 136 0.57 9.84 12.18
CA ILE A 136 0.68 8.38 12.11
C ILE A 136 1.94 7.96 12.84
N HIS A 137 1.80 6.91 13.66
CA HIS A 137 2.92 6.17 14.21
C HIS A 137 2.59 4.68 14.12
N GLU A 138 3.43 3.93 13.41
CA GLU A 138 3.27 2.50 13.20
C GLU A 138 4.61 1.80 13.36
N LYS A 139 4.59 0.62 13.98
CA LYS A 139 5.75 -0.28 14.04
C LYS A 139 5.47 -1.55 13.27
N LYS A 140 6.43 -1.99 12.48
CA LYS A 140 6.40 -3.25 11.74
C LYS A 140 7.63 -4.05 12.07
N ASN A 141 7.45 -5.32 12.34
CA ASN A 141 8.53 -6.25 12.63
C ASN A 141 8.65 -7.26 11.48
N ASN A 142 9.81 -7.89 11.39
CA ASN A 142 10.08 -8.96 10.45
C ASN A 142 9.92 -8.55 8.97
N LEU A 143 10.26 -7.30 8.66
CA LEU A 143 10.33 -6.85 7.28
C LEU A 143 11.50 -7.53 6.57
N SER A 144 11.35 -7.75 5.26
CA SER A 144 12.41 -8.26 4.40
C SER A 144 12.54 -7.42 3.14
N PHE A 145 13.78 -7.14 2.74
CA PHE A 145 14.11 -6.39 1.54
C PHE A 145 14.90 -7.30 0.62
N ALA A 146 14.26 -7.69 -0.47
CA ALA A 146 14.88 -8.57 -1.46
C ALA A 146 16.07 -7.88 -2.15
N PRO A 147 17.04 -8.65 -2.67
CA PRO A 147 18.17 -8.12 -3.41
C PRO A 147 17.74 -7.32 -4.64
N ASN A 148 18.40 -6.22 -4.94
CA ASN A 148 18.20 -5.40 -6.14
C ASN A 148 16.70 -5.06 -6.38
N THR A 149 16.00 -4.66 -5.33
CA THR A 149 14.58 -4.32 -5.43
C THR A 149 14.29 -2.91 -4.97
N ARG A 150 13.24 -2.36 -5.50
CA ARG A 150 12.60 -1.13 -5.02
C ARG A 150 11.10 -1.35 -4.89
N PHE A 151 10.50 -0.79 -3.87
CA PHE A 151 9.05 -0.81 -3.68
C PHE A 151 8.60 0.34 -2.79
N ASP A 152 7.35 0.70 -2.93
CA ASP A 152 6.73 1.69 -2.06
C ASP A 152 6.34 1.00 -0.74
N LEU A 153 6.89 1.46 0.39
CA LEU A 153 6.60 0.92 1.72
C LEU A 153 5.45 1.73 2.36
N PRO A 154 4.22 1.19 2.37
CA PRO A 154 3.04 1.93 2.79
C PRO A 154 2.80 1.84 4.30
N ILE A 155 2.22 2.92 4.84
CA ILE A 155 1.52 2.93 6.12
C ILE A 155 0.10 3.44 5.92
N LEU A 156 -0.82 2.93 6.72
CA LEU A 156 -2.24 3.27 6.63
C LEU A 156 -2.53 4.54 7.44
N LEU A 157 -3.21 5.49 6.82
CA LEU A 157 -3.87 6.57 7.53
C LEU A 157 -5.31 6.14 7.82
N LYS A 158 -5.63 5.87 9.10
CA LYS A 158 -6.98 5.47 9.53
C LYS A 158 -7.91 6.70 9.67
N ASP A 159 -7.77 7.66 8.79
CA ASP A 159 -8.54 8.91 8.76
C ASP A 159 -8.51 9.52 7.35
N SER A 160 -9.21 10.63 7.17
CA SER A 160 -9.18 11.42 5.95
C SER A 160 -7.86 12.17 5.80
N PHE A 161 -7.37 12.28 4.58
CA PHE A 161 -6.28 13.20 4.27
C PHE A 161 -6.71 14.65 4.54
N LYS A 162 -5.83 15.40 5.18
CA LYS A 162 -5.97 16.84 5.35
C LYS A 162 -4.94 17.54 4.48
N PRO A 163 -5.31 18.61 3.74
CA PRO A 163 -4.33 19.41 3.02
C PRO A 163 -3.30 20.01 4.00
N GLY A 164 -2.04 20.01 3.62
CA GLY A 164 -0.95 20.54 4.46
C GLY A 164 0.41 19.95 4.08
N ASP A 165 1.43 20.39 4.80
CA ASP A 165 2.81 19.93 4.66
C ASP A 165 3.14 18.96 5.80
N TYR A 166 3.81 17.90 5.43
CA TYR A 166 4.11 16.78 6.31
C TYR A 166 5.55 16.29 6.13
N THR A 167 6.07 15.64 7.15
CA THR A 167 7.32 14.92 7.09
C THR A 167 7.08 13.45 7.39
N TYR A 168 7.50 12.57 6.47
CA TYR A 168 7.48 11.13 6.68
C TYR A 168 8.88 10.65 7.05
N THR A 169 9.00 10.02 8.22
CA THR A 169 10.25 9.45 8.73
C THR A 169 10.10 7.95 8.90
N ILE A 170 11.05 7.20 8.36
CA ILE A 170 11.20 5.75 8.53
C ILE A 170 12.52 5.47 9.22
N LYS A 171 12.49 4.69 10.30
CA LYS A 171 13.67 4.14 10.95
C LYS A 171 13.64 2.63 10.79
N LEU A 172 14.67 2.07 10.16
CA LEU A 172 14.81 0.64 9.93
C LEU A 172 16.06 0.14 10.67
N LYS A 173 15.97 -1.01 11.32
CA LYS A 173 17.12 -1.61 11.99
C LYS A 173 17.07 -3.14 11.94
N ASN A 174 18.24 -3.74 11.85
CA ASN A 174 18.49 -5.17 12.12
C ASN A 174 19.93 -5.35 12.61
N HIS A 175 20.41 -6.58 12.69
CA HIS A 175 21.78 -6.89 13.11
C HIS A 175 22.86 -6.39 12.13
N GLU A 176 22.50 -6.04 10.89
CA GLU A 176 23.43 -5.61 9.85
C GLU A 176 23.51 -4.09 9.71
N GLY A 177 22.59 -3.33 10.27
CA GLY A 177 22.62 -1.89 10.19
C GLY A 177 21.37 -1.18 10.71
N ASN A 178 21.51 0.15 10.71
CA ASN A 178 20.45 1.08 11.06
C ASN A 178 20.32 2.13 9.94
N TRP A 179 19.10 2.36 9.46
CA TRP A 179 18.82 3.32 8.41
C TRP A 179 17.71 4.26 8.88
N THR A 180 17.90 5.55 8.67
CA THR A 180 16.87 6.56 8.96
C THR A 180 16.68 7.42 7.72
N PHE A 181 15.45 7.48 7.24
CA PHE A 181 15.05 8.27 6.09
C PHE A 181 13.97 9.25 6.52
N SER A 182 14.09 10.50 6.09
CA SER A 182 13.11 11.55 6.37
C SER A 182 12.89 12.36 5.11
N LYS A 183 11.63 12.54 4.70
CA LYS A 183 11.23 13.25 3.49
C LYS A 183 10.01 14.10 3.76
N ASP A 184 10.06 15.33 3.29
CA ASP A 184 8.92 16.23 3.28
C ASP A 184 8.01 15.93 2.08
N PHE A 185 6.71 16.09 2.27
CA PHE A 185 5.71 15.99 1.21
C PHE A 185 4.52 16.87 1.52
N THR A 186 3.78 17.24 0.48
CA THR A 186 2.59 18.08 0.58
C THR A 186 1.37 17.33 0.10
N ILE A 187 0.29 17.44 0.83
CA ILE A 187 -1.04 16.98 0.42
C ILE A 187 -1.83 18.22 -0.01
N ASN A 188 -2.12 18.36 -1.29
CA ASN A 188 -2.95 19.46 -1.75
C ASN A 188 -4.45 19.13 -1.60
N LYS A 189 -5.28 20.18 -1.61
CA LYS A 189 -6.74 20.05 -1.41
C LYS A 189 -7.38 19.11 -2.43
N LYS A 190 -7.01 19.22 -3.71
CA LYS A 190 -7.57 18.39 -4.79
C LYS A 190 -7.27 16.90 -4.57
N GLN A 191 -6.04 16.57 -4.18
CA GLN A 191 -5.65 15.19 -3.86
C GLN A 191 -6.39 14.66 -2.63
N ALA A 192 -6.45 15.46 -1.55
CA ALA A 192 -7.18 15.08 -0.34
C ALA A 192 -8.65 14.77 -0.65
N ASP A 193 -9.34 15.67 -1.35
CA ASP A 193 -10.75 15.51 -1.70
C ASP A 193 -10.96 14.28 -2.59
N GLN A 194 -10.09 14.04 -3.57
CA GLN A 194 -10.17 12.90 -4.48
C GLN A 194 -10.05 11.56 -3.74
N TYR A 195 -9.04 11.41 -2.87
CA TYR A 195 -8.82 10.18 -2.13
C TYR A 195 -9.88 9.99 -1.04
N ASN A 196 -10.21 11.03 -0.29
CA ASN A 196 -11.22 10.97 0.78
C ASN A 196 -12.58 10.52 0.27
N LYS A 197 -13.01 11.02 -0.90
CA LYS A 197 -14.29 10.63 -1.53
C LYS A 197 -14.38 9.11 -1.79
N ARG A 198 -13.25 8.44 -2.00
CA ARG A 198 -13.17 7.01 -2.29
C ARG A 198 -12.81 6.15 -1.07
N SER A 199 -12.38 6.80 0.01
CA SER A 199 -11.91 6.12 1.21
C SER A 199 -13.05 5.54 2.04
N VAL A 200 -12.85 4.34 2.56
CA VAL A 200 -13.75 3.72 3.55
C VAL A 200 -13.61 4.34 4.94
N ASP A 201 -12.49 5.02 5.21
CA ASP A 201 -12.21 5.70 6.47
C ASP A 201 -12.81 7.12 6.51
N HIS A 202 -13.34 7.60 5.38
CA HIS A 202 -13.98 8.92 5.33
C HIS A 202 -15.30 8.88 6.06
N LYS A 203 -15.31 9.37 7.29
CA LYS A 203 -16.54 9.62 8.02
C LYS A 203 -17.25 10.80 7.37
N ALA A 204 -18.30 10.53 6.60
CA ALA A 204 -19.21 11.59 6.16
C ALA A 204 -19.57 12.44 7.38
N LYS A 205 -19.37 13.76 7.31
CA LYS A 205 -19.81 14.65 8.38
C LYS A 205 -21.29 14.41 8.60
N ASN A 206 -21.63 13.80 9.72
CA ASN A 206 -23.00 13.56 10.12
C ASN A 206 -23.67 14.93 10.35
N LEU A 207 -24.30 15.45 9.31
CA LEU A 207 -25.02 16.72 9.35
C LEU A 207 -26.40 16.59 10.04
N HIS A 208 -26.57 15.52 10.88
CA HIS A 208 -27.85 15.32 11.58
C HIS A 208 -28.26 16.54 12.42
N TRP A 209 -27.29 17.27 12.98
CA TRP A 209 -27.58 18.49 13.72
C TRP A 209 -28.26 19.57 12.86
N LEU A 210 -27.97 19.61 11.56
CA LEU A 210 -28.59 20.54 10.61
C LEU A 210 -30.10 20.23 10.45
N LYS A 211 -30.49 18.95 10.48
CA LYS A 211 -31.90 18.54 10.46
C LYS A 211 -32.63 19.02 11.70
N TYR A 212 -31.99 18.92 12.88
CA TYR A 212 -32.59 19.44 14.13
C TYR A 212 -32.63 20.93 14.16
N LEU A 213 -31.63 21.64 13.62
CA LEU A 213 -31.64 23.09 13.46
C LEU A 213 -32.79 23.56 12.54
N MET A 214 -32.99 22.89 11.40
CA MET A 214 -34.08 23.16 10.49
C MET A 214 -35.47 22.93 11.14
N ALA A 215 -35.62 21.82 11.86
CA ALA A 215 -36.86 21.53 12.60
C ALA A 215 -37.13 22.57 13.67
N PHE A 216 -36.12 23.02 14.40
CA PHE A 216 -36.25 24.10 15.38
C PHE A 216 -36.68 25.43 14.76
N LEU A 217 -36.07 25.82 13.63
CA LEU A 217 -36.44 27.02 12.90
C LEU A 217 -37.90 26.98 12.42
N ILE A 218 -38.38 25.83 11.94
CA ILE A 218 -39.77 25.64 11.54
C ILE A 218 -40.72 25.82 12.73
N LEU A 219 -40.39 25.27 13.89
CA LEU A 219 -41.20 25.44 15.12
C LEU A 219 -41.26 26.89 15.57
N VAL A 220 -40.15 27.64 15.50
CA VAL A 220 -40.11 29.06 15.83
C VAL A 220 -40.98 29.88 14.87
N ILE A 221 -40.94 29.59 13.57
CA ILE A 221 -41.78 30.26 12.55
C ILE A 221 -43.26 29.97 12.83
N LEU A 222 -43.63 28.71 13.07
CA LEU A 222 -45.01 28.35 13.39
C LEU A 222 -45.50 29.03 14.67
N GLY A 223 -44.67 29.03 15.72
CA GLY A 223 -44.98 29.74 16.97
C GLY A 223 -45.23 31.23 16.79
N THR A 224 -44.40 31.92 15.98
CA THR A 224 -44.55 33.33 15.68
C THR A 224 -45.81 33.61 14.87
N VAL A 225 -46.11 32.76 13.86
CA VAL A 225 -47.36 32.88 13.07
C VAL A 225 -48.59 32.70 13.95
N CYS A 226 -48.62 31.67 14.81
CA CYS A 226 -49.71 31.43 15.75
C CYS A 226 -49.89 32.61 16.72
N TYR A 227 -48.78 33.16 17.24
CA TYR A 227 -48.83 34.35 18.11
C TYR A 227 -49.44 35.57 17.40
N ILE A 228 -49.00 35.86 16.17
CA ILE A 228 -49.51 36.98 15.38
C ILE A 228 -51.01 36.81 15.07
N LEU A 229 -51.43 35.61 14.67
CA LEU A 229 -52.83 35.30 14.37
C LEU A 229 -53.72 35.37 15.64
N GLY A 230 -53.19 34.88 16.77
CA GLY A 230 -53.88 34.99 18.07
C GLY A 230 -54.10 36.43 18.52
N LYS A 231 -53.07 37.30 18.33
CA LYS A 231 -53.16 38.73 18.65
C LYS A 231 -54.13 39.47 17.74
N LYS A 232 -54.26 39.05 16.47
CA LYS A 232 -55.23 39.66 15.51
C LYS A 232 -56.65 39.26 15.88
N LYS A 233 -56.95 38.06 16.32
CA LYS A 233 -58.29 37.63 16.77
C LYS A 233 -58.70 38.28 18.09
N GLY A 234 -57.75 38.58 18.97
CA GLY A 234 -58.05 39.30 20.21
C GLY A 234 -58.45 40.75 20.03
N LYS A 235 -58.00 41.43 18.93
CA LYS A 235 -58.36 42.80 18.60
C LYS A 235 -59.70 42.94 17.88
N MET A 236 -60.33 41.89 17.38
CA MET A 236 -61.65 41.90 16.70
C MET A 236 -62.78 41.53 17.66
N ARG A 237 -62.52 41.33 18.95
CA ARG A 237 -63.57 41.04 19.96
C ARG A 237 -63.77 42.14 21.00
N LEU A 238 -63.23 43.30 20.76
CA LEU A 238 -63.54 44.58 21.48
C LEU A 238 -64.15 45.53 20.48
#